data_308d95254896988df0f1f873d31b0347
#
_entry.id   308d95254896988df0f1f873d31b0347
#
_cell.length_a   1.000
_cell.length_b   1.000
_cell.length_c   1.000
_cell.angle_alpha   90.00
_cell.angle_beta   90.00
_cell.angle_gamma   90.00
#
_symmetry.space_group_name_H-M   'P 1'
#
loop_
_entity.id
_entity.type
_entity.pdbx_description
1 polymer ?
#
loop_
_entity_poly.entity_id
_entity_poly.type
_entity_poly.pdbx_seq_one_letter_code
_entity_poly.pdbx_strand_id
1 'polypeptide(L)'
;MPDLTTPDDTLRAALHGVRGLLLDLDGVLVLKGRAVPGAPEALAALERADVPYLVVTNSSLVSRATLAAWGRSVGFATPQDRFQSALTASAELVRREYGDRPVYVITSDDARTEFAGLNVLDGADVDANPGGVAAVVLGDSPDQLTRENLNRAFRAVLGGAALIGMHRNLWWLTPEGPTLDAGSFLVALEWATKVRARTVGKPDAAFYRVAIDRLAAEAAARGEPRLGRGDLVMVGDDVTSDIGGARRAGLRTAFVRTGKHGDAELAKAASGARGYRPDAVAPSIAEVVAALVGEGRRAG
;
A
#
# COMPACT_ATOMS: atom_id res chain seq x y z
N MET A 1 9.78 37.42 -8.49
CA MET A 1 9.93 36.68 -7.24
C MET A 1 8.62 35.93 -7.07
N PRO A 2 8.54 34.59 -7.15
CA PRO A 2 7.32 33.91 -6.78
C PRO A 2 7.14 34.07 -5.28
N ASP A 3 5.94 34.50 -4.91
CA ASP A 3 5.46 34.68 -3.57
C ASP A 3 5.62 33.34 -2.82
N LEU A 4 6.37 33.33 -1.74
CA LEU A 4 6.51 32.17 -0.86
C LEU A 4 5.23 32.11 -0.02
N THR A 5 4.18 31.54 -0.59
CA THR A 5 3.00 31.10 0.19
C THR A 5 3.53 30.28 1.38
N THR A 6 3.02 30.56 2.56
CA THR A 6 3.40 29.81 3.76
C THR A 6 3.12 28.33 3.54
N PRO A 7 3.89 27.39 4.12
CA PRO A 7 3.64 25.95 3.97
C PRO A 7 2.20 25.55 4.29
N ASP A 8 1.52 26.28 5.17
CA ASP A 8 0.13 26.08 5.56
C ASP A 8 -0.87 26.41 4.42
N ASP A 9 -0.61 27.46 3.64
CA ASP A 9 -1.50 27.87 2.53
C ASP A 9 -1.45 26.88 1.36
N THR A 10 -0.27 26.31 1.06
CA THR A 10 -0.13 25.29 0.02
C THR A 10 -0.84 24.00 0.42
N LEU A 11 -0.74 23.58 1.69
CA LEU A 11 -1.42 22.40 2.19
C LEU A 11 -2.94 22.58 2.16
N ARG A 12 -3.46 23.72 2.61
CA ARG A 12 -4.89 24.03 2.55
C ARG A 12 -5.41 24.06 1.10
N ALA A 13 -4.69 24.69 0.18
CA ALA A 13 -5.06 24.71 -1.23
C ALA A 13 -5.14 23.29 -1.83
N ALA A 14 -4.18 22.42 -1.50
CA ALA A 14 -4.17 21.03 -1.95
C ALA A 14 -5.31 20.20 -1.36
N LEU A 15 -5.77 20.53 -0.15
CA LEU A 15 -6.86 19.82 0.54
C LEU A 15 -8.23 20.41 0.27
N HIS A 16 -8.33 21.55 -0.39
CA HIS A 16 -9.62 22.18 -0.69
C HIS A 16 -10.56 21.25 -1.47
N GLY A 17 -11.75 20.99 -0.93
CA GLY A 17 -12.74 20.08 -1.50
C GLY A 17 -12.38 18.59 -1.39
N VAL A 18 -11.34 18.23 -0.64
CA VAL A 18 -11.04 16.82 -0.32
C VAL A 18 -12.07 16.29 0.66
N ARG A 19 -12.60 15.10 0.38
CA ARG A 19 -13.66 14.45 1.13
C ARG A 19 -13.26 13.09 1.69
N GLY A 20 -12.05 12.60 1.36
CA GLY A 20 -11.54 11.33 1.89
C GLY A 20 -10.05 11.16 1.67
N LEU A 21 -9.45 10.24 2.41
CA LEU A 21 -8.00 10.05 2.48
C LEU A 21 -7.60 8.60 2.17
N LEU A 22 -6.50 8.46 1.43
CA LEU A 22 -5.70 7.23 1.38
C LEU A 22 -4.43 7.50 2.17
N LEU A 23 -4.17 6.72 3.22
CA LEU A 23 -3.06 6.92 4.14
C LEU A 23 -2.06 5.78 4.00
N ASP A 24 -0.80 6.06 3.72
CA ASP A 24 0.21 5.02 3.89
C ASP A 24 0.35 4.65 5.37
N LEU A 25 0.86 3.46 5.63
CA LEU A 25 1.10 2.97 6.97
C LEU A 25 2.50 3.34 7.46
N ASP A 26 3.53 2.83 6.76
CA ASP A 26 4.93 2.98 7.16
C ASP A 26 5.45 4.37 6.79
N GLY A 27 5.96 5.10 7.77
CA GLY A 27 6.42 6.48 7.59
C GLY A 27 5.31 7.54 7.73
N VAL A 28 4.03 7.16 7.73
CA VAL A 28 2.87 8.07 7.88
C VAL A 28 2.18 7.88 9.22
N LEU A 29 1.72 6.67 9.49
CA LEU A 29 1.04 6.31 10.75
C LEU A 29 2.01 5.68 11.73
N VAL A 30 2.99 4.96 11.21
CA VAL A 30 3.96 4.17 11.98
C VAL A 30 5.36 4.38 11.45
N LEU A 31 6.34 4.40 12.34
CA LEU A 31 7.76 4.37 12.01
C LEU A 31 8.50 3.46 12.98
N LYS A 32 9.26 2.49 12.47
CA LYS A 32 10.05 1.53 13.27
C LYS A 32 9.23 0.87 14.39
N GLY A 33 8.02 0.41 14.08
CA GLY A 33 7.15 -0.29 15.01
C GLY A 33 6.46 0.58 16.06
N ARG A 34 6.52 1.91 15.94
CA ARG A 34 5.88 2.87 16.86
C ARG A 34 4.97 3.82 16.10
N ALA A 35 3.92 4.29 16.75
CA ALA A 35 3.10 5.34 16.18
C ALA A 35 3.93 6.60 15.89
N VAL A 36 3.71 7.20 14.74
CA VAL A 36 4.21 8.56 14.45
C VAL A 36 3.51 9.53 15.41
N PRO A 37 4.24 10.47 16.04
CA PRO A 37 3.63 11.45 16.93
C PRO A 37 2.47 12.19 16.27
N GLY A 38 1.31 12.21 16.94
CA GLY A 38 0.09 12.82 16.44
C GLY A 38 -0.74 11.95 15.49
N ALA A 39 -0.27 10.77 15.04
CA ALA A 39 -1.02 9.91 14.14
C ALA A 39 -2.27 9.29 14.79
N PRO A 40 -2.25 8.81 16.06
CA PRO A 40 -3.46 8.32 16.72
C PRO A 40 -4.54 9.42 16.85
N GLU A 41 -4.12 10.63 17.22
CA GLU A 41 -5.01 11.79 17.36
C GLU A 41 -5.59 12.21 16.01
N ALA A 42 -4.79 12.15 14.93
CA ALA A 42 -5.22 12.43 13.57
C ALA A 42 -6.30 11.45 13.11
N LEU A 43 -6.09 10.14 13.29
CA LEU A 43 -7.10 9.12 12.96
C LEU A 43 -8.39 9.32 13.76
N ALA A 44 -8.27 9.58 15.08
CA ALA A 44 -9.43 9.89 15.92
C ALA A 44 -10.15 11.18 15.49
N ALA A 45 -9.45 12.16 14.91
CA ALA A 45 -10.04 13.37 14.38
C ALA A 45 -10.80 13.10 13.07
N LEU A 46 -10.30 12.23 12.18
CA LEU A 46 -11.02 11.79 10.97
C LEU A 46 -12.31 11.06 11.33
N GLU A 47 -12.26 10.13 12.28
CA GLU A 47 -13.46 9.41 12.75
C GLU A 47 -14.51 10.37 13.34
N ARG A 48 -14.10 11.32 14.19
CA ARG A 48 -15.02 12.33 14.75
C ARG A 48 -15.63 13.27 13.71
N ALA A 49 -14.90 13.53 12.64
CA ALA A 49 -15.35 14.41 11.55
C ALA A 49 -16.10 13.64 10.45
N ASP A 50 -16.27 12.31 10.62
CA ASP A 50 -16.86 11.39 9.64
C ASP A 50 -16.20 11.50 8.24
N VAL A 51 -14.88 11.72 8.22
CA VAL A 51 -14.09 11.75 6.99
C VAL A 51 -13.66 10.34 6.64
N PRO A 52 -14.10 9.78 5.51
CA PRO A 52 -13.73 8.42 5.12
C PRO A 52 -12.24 8.32 4.78
N TYR A 53 -11.61 7.23 5.22
CA TYR A 53 -10.22 6.93 4.89
C TYR A 53 -9.96 5.44 4.72
N LEU A 54 -8.90 5.11 4.00
CA LEU A 54 -8.31 3.76 3.95
C LEU A 54 -6.81 3.86 4.23
N VAL A 55 -6.32 2.91 5.02
CA VAL A 55 -4.89 2.68 5.18
C VAL A 55 -4.43 1.78 4.04
N VAL A 56 -3.54 2.30 3.18
CA VAL A 56 -3.08 1.65 1.95
C VAL A 56 -1.59 1.34 2.04
N THR A 57 -1.23 0.08 2.21
CA THR A 57 0.16 -0.33 2.47
C THR A 57 0.67 -1.40 1.50
N ASN A 58 1.98 -1.42 1.27
CA ASN A 58 2.64 -2.52 0.56
C ASN A 58 2.93 -3.73 1.46
N SER A 59 2.47 -3.74 2.71
CA SER A 59 2.63 -4.92 3.58
C SER A 59 2.09 -6.17 2.91
N SER A 60 2.91 -7.22 2.90
CA SER A 60 2.58 -8.55 2.39
C SER A 60 2.89 -9.65 3.40
N LEU A 61 3.32 -9.27 4.61
CA LEU A 61 3.81 -10.16 5.66
C LEU A 61 2.71 -10.58 6.65
N VAL A 62 1.72 -9.72 6.87
CA VAL A 62 0.69 -9.93 7.90
C VAL A 62 -0.72 -9.65 7.39
N SER A 63 -1.70 -10.40 7.93
CA SER A 63 -3.12 -10.25 7.60
C SER A 63 -3.69 -8.90 8.06
N ARG A 64 -4.86 -8.51 7.51
CA ARG A 64 -5.60 -7.33 7.98
C ARG A 64 -5.98 -7.42 9.46
N ALA A 65 -6.30 -8.62 9.94
CA ALA A 65 -6.64 -8.85 11.34
C ALA A 65 -5.45 -8.56 12.24
N THR A 66 -4.26 -9.02 11.86
CA THR A 66 -3.01 -8.76 12.58
C THR A 66 -2.62 -7.28 12.50
N LEU A 67 -2.76 -6.63 11.33
CA LEU A 67 -2.54 -5.18 11.21
C LEU A 67 -3.45 -4.38 12.15
N ALA A 68 -4.74 -4.71 12.20
CA ALA A 68 -5.69 -4.04 13.08
C ALA A 68 -5.41 -4.30 14.56
N ALA A 69 -5.04 -5.52 14.92
CA ALA A 69 -4.66 -5.87 16.30
C ALA A 69 -3.40 -5.14 16.74
N TRP A 70 -2.39 -5.12 15.86
CA TRP A 70 -1.16 -4.39 16.11
C TRP A 70 -1.39 -2.87 16.19
N GLY A 71 -2.21 -2.29 15.31
CA GLY A 71 -2.59 -0.89 15.35
C GLY A 71 -3.16 -0.50 16.71
N ARG A 72 -4.04 -1.33 17.29
CA ARG A 72 -4.56 -1.09 18.66
C ARG A 72 -3.46 -1.08 19.71
N SER A 73 -2.45 -1.92 19.59
CA SER A 73 -1.34 -1.97 20.57
C SER A 73 -0.44 -0.73 20.52
N VAL A 74 -0.43 -0.01 19.40
CA VAL A 74 0.34 1.24 19.22
C VAL A 74 -0.52 2.50 19.23
N GLY A 75 -1.82 2.37 19.57
CA GLY A 75 -2.70 3.51 19.86
C GLY A 75 -3.73 3.87 18.79
N PHE A 76 -3.91 3.07 17.71
CA PHE A 76 -5.00 3.32 16.76
C PHE A 76 -6.13 2.31 16.89
N ALA A 77 -7.36 2.77 16.84
CA ALA A 77 -8.55 1.93 16.84
C ALA A 77 -9.04 1.62 15.39
N THR A 78 -8.14 1.56 14.41
CA THR A 78 -8.50 1.34 13.00
C THR A 78 -9.04 -0.07 12.77
N PRO A 79 -10.29 -0.23 12.29
CA PRO A 79 -10.87 -1.54 11.99
C PRO A 79 -10.14 -2.24 10.83
N GLN A 80 -10.21 -3.59 10.80
CA GLN A 80 -9.51 -4.36 9.78
C GLN A 80 -9.98 -4.09 8.34
N ASP A 81 -11.23 -3.71 8.16
CA ASP A 81 -11.80 -3.34 6.86
C ASP A 81 -11.31 -1.98 6.35
N ARG A 82 -10.68 -1.16 7.18
CA ARG A 82 -9.99 0.06 6.76
C ARG A 82 -8.60 -0.19 6.16
N PHE A 83 -8.11 -1.43 6.19
CA PHE A 83 -6.82 -1.75 5.57
C PHE A 83 -7.01 -2.30 4.15
N GLN A 84 -6.21 -1.78 3.22
CA GLN A 84 -5.95 -2.37 1.92
C GLN A 84 -4.45 -2.53 1.77
N SER A 85 -3.99 -3.76 1.75
CA SER A 85 -2.57 -4.10 1.59
C SER A 85 -2.28 -4.70 0.22
N ALA A 86 -0.99 -4.77 -0.14
CA ALA A 86 -0.57 -5.51 -1.32
C ALA A 86 -0.97 -7.00 -1.22
N LEU A 87 -0.99 -7.55 0.00
CA LEU A 87 -1.48 -8.90 0.28
C LEU A 87 -2.96 -9.07 -0.10
N THR A 88 -3.84 -8.22 0.45
CA THR A 88 -5.28 -8.32 0.20
C THR A 88 -5.64 -8.08 -1.26
N ALA A 89 -4.96 -7.13 -1.90
CA ALA A 89 -5.12 -6.86 -3.32
C ALA A 89 -4.66 -8.05 -4.19
N SER A 90 -3.60 -8.77 -3.76
CA SER A 90 -3.13 -9.98 -4.45
C SER A 90 -4.10 -11.15 -4.29
N ALA A 91 -4.64 -11.36 -3.08
CA ALA A 91 -5.67 -12.38 -2.85
C ALA A 91 -6.92 -12.13 -3.71
N GLU A 92 -7.36 -10.87 -3.80
CA GLU A 92 -8.51 -10.50 -4.63
C GLU A 92 -8.23 -10.68 -6.13
N LEU A 93 -7.03 -10.33 -6.59
CA LEU A 93 -6.60 -10.58 -7.96
C LEU A 93 -6.62 -12.08 -8.29
N VAL A 94 -6.09 -12.91 -7.39
CA VAL A 94 -6.08 -14.38 -7.56
C VAL A 94 -7.51 -14.92 -7.61
N ARG A 95 -8.36 -14.49 -6.70
CA ARG A 95 -9.78 -14.91 -6.67
C ARG A 95 -10.49 -14.58 -7.98
N ARG A 96 -10.29 -13.39 -8.50
CA ARG A 96 -10.93 -12.92 -9.73
C ARG A 96 -10.39 -13.59 -10.99
N GLU A 97 -9.08 -13.79 -11.10
CA GLU A 97 -8.45 -14.19 -12.37
C GLU A 97 -8.11 -15.68 -12.43
N TYR A 98 -7.96 -16.33 -11.28
CA TYR A 98 -7.59 -17.75 -11.21
C TYR A 98 -8.69 -18.65 -10.68
N GLY A 99 -9.63 -18.13 -9.86
CA GLY A 99 -10.74 -18.91 -9.31
C GLY A 99 -10.22 -20.14 -8.54
N ASP A 100 -10.69 -21.33 -8.95
CA ASP A 100 -10.30 -22.61 -8.32
C ASP A 100 -8.99 -23.19 -8.88
N ARG A 101 -8.32 -22.50 -9.81
CA ARG A 101 -7.04 -22.97 -10.37
C ARG A 101 -5.96 -23.00 -9.29
N PRO A 102 -5.08 -24.02 -9.30
CA PRO A 102 -4.03 -24.17 -8.29
C PRO A 102 -3.03 -23.01 -8.32
N VAL A 103 -2.76 -22.40 -7.17
CA VAL A 103 -1.78 -21.33 -7.01
C VAL A 103 -0.77 -21.66 -5.91
N TYR A 104 0.47 -21.24 -6.08
CA TYR A 104 1.50 -21.37 -5.06
C TYR A 104 1.79 -20.00 -4.44
N VAL A 105 1.54 -19.86 -3.14
CA VAL A 105 1.67 -18.59 -2.42
C VAL A 105 2.83 -18.69 -1.42
N ILE A 106 3.83 -17.84 -1.61
CA ILE A 106 4.98 -17.68 -0.70
C ILE A 106 4.75 -16.39 0.09
N THR A 107 4.36 -16.53 1.34
CA THR A 107 4.16 -15.47 2.34
C THR A 107 4.09 -16.12 3.73
N SER A 108 3.96 -15.33 4.80
CA SER A 108 3.81 -15.90 6.16
C SER A 108 2.50 -16.68 6.30
N ASP A 109 2.43 -17.55 7.30
CA ASP A 109 1.21 -18.33 7.60
C ASP A 109 0.03 -17.42 7.96
N ASP A 110 0.28 -16.33 8.69
CA ASP A 110 -0.75 -15.33 9.01
C ASP A 110 -1.27 -14.65 7.74
N ALA A 111 -0.39 -14.16 6.87
CA ALA A 111 -0.77 -13.53 5.61
C ALA A 111 -1.49 -14.51 4.66
N ARG A 112 -1.14 -15.80 4.69
CA ARG A 112 -1.77 -16.85 3.88
C ARG A 112 -3.25 -16.99 4.18
N THR A 113 -3.72 -16.60 5.37
CA THR A 113 -5.15 -16.60 5.74
C THR A 113 -6.02 -15.72 4.83
N GLU A 114 -5.47 -14.67 4.22
CA GLU A 114 -6.20 -13.82 3.26
C GLU A 114 -6.52 -14.55 1.93
N PHE A 115 -5.86 -15.67 1.67
CA PHE A 115 -6.13 -16.55 0.52
C PHE A 115 -7.12 -17.68 0.86
N ALA A 116 -7.80 -17.64 2.00
CA ALA A 116 -8.78 -18.63 2.39
C ALA A 116 -9.86 -18.80 1.30
N GLY A 117 -10.25 -20.06 1.04
CA GLY A 117 -11.20 -20.42 -0.01
C GLY A 117 -10.65 -20.48 -1.42
N LEU A 118 -9.34 -20.23 -1.60
CA LEU A 118 -8.64 -20.44 -2.88
C LEU A 118 -7.86 -21.77 -2.84
N ASN A 119 -7.59 -22.32 -4.02
CA ASN A 119 -6.82 -23.57 -4.16
C ASN A 119 -5.32 -23.28 -4.03
N VAL A 120 -4.86 -23.08 -2.78
CA VAL A 120 -3.46 -22.77 -2.48
C VAL A 120 -2.71 -24.07 -2.19
N LEU A 121 -1.77 -24.41 -3.08
CA LEU A 121 -0.91 -25.59 -2.97
C LEU A 121 0.11 -25.46 -1.85
N ASP A 122 0.46 -26.59 -1.25
CA ASP A 122 1.64 -26.68 -0.41
C ASP A 122 2.91 -27.01 -1.22
N GLY A 123 4.07 -27.08 -0.55
CA GLY A 123 5.34 -27.34 -1.23
C GLY A 123 5.43 -28.74 -1.85
N ALA A 124 4.82 -29.74 -1.25
CA ALA A 124 4.83 -31.12 -1.74
C ALA A 124 3.97 -31.24 -3.01
N ASP A 125 2.83 -30.58 -3.06
CA ASP A 125 1.97 -30.52 -4.24
C ASP A 125 2.70 -29.90 -5.44
N VAL A 126 3.44 -28.80 -5.19
CA VAL A 126 4.24 -28.13 -6.24
C VAL A 126 5.40 -29.03 -6.71
N ASP A 127 6.08 -29.73 -5.80
CA ASP A 127 7.17 -30.65 -6.16
C ASP A 127 6.64 -31.84 -6.99
N ALA A 128 5.44 -32.33 -6.69
CA ALA A 128 4.81 -33.42 -7.43
C ALA A 128 4.38 -33.00 -8.86
N ASN A 129 3.89 -31.78 -9.05
CA ASN A 129 3.41 -31.28 -10.35
C ASN A 129 3.67 -29.78 -10.55
N PRO A 130 4.91 -29.36 -10.79
CA PRO A 130 5.21 -27.93 -11.01
C PRO A 130 4.45 -27.31 -12.19
N GLY A 131 4.19 -28.08 -13.26
CA GLY A 131 3.45 -27.62 -14.45
C GLY A 131 1.95 -27.46 -14.22
N GLY A 132 1.42 -27.97 -13.12
CA GLY A 132 0.00 -27.79 -12.73
C GLY A 132 -0.30 -26.48 -12.03
N VAL A 133 0.74 -25.71 -11.63
CA VAL A 133 0.58 -24.42 -10.95
C VAL A 133 0.17 -23.35 -11.93
N ALA A 134 -0.95 -22.68 -11.67
CA ALA A 134 -1.48 -21.61 -12.53
C ALA A 134 -0.78 -20.27 -12.28
N ALA A 135 -0.44 -19.98 -11.03
CA ALA A 135 0.30 -18.77 -10.66
C ALA A 135 1.16 -19.00 -9.40
N VAL A 136 2.32 -18.36 -9.38
CA VAL A 136 3.16 -18.18 -8.20
C VAL A 136 2.94 -16.76 -7.70
N VAL A 137 2.58 -16.62 -6.43
CA VAL A 137 2.36 -15.33 -5.77
C VAL A 137 3.41 -15.14 -4.68
N LEU A 138 4.25 -14.11 -4.81
CA LEU A 138 5.37 -13.85 -3.91
C LEU A 138 5.12 -12.61 -3.06
N GLY A 139 5.08 -12.79 -1.74
CA GLY A 139 5.09 -11.76 -0.71
C GLY A 139 6.28 -11.92 0.23
N ASP A 140 6.36 -11.09 1.24
CA ASP A 140 7.44 -11.14 2.23
C ASP A 140 7.16 -12.21 3.29
N SER A 141 8.22 -12.90 3.70
CA SER A 141 8.23 -13.82 4.83
C SER A 141 9.66 -14.26 5.15
N PRO A 142 10.17 -13.96 6.34
CA PRO A 142 11.48 -14.44 6.75
C PRO A 142 11.61 -15.97 6.70
N ASP A 143 10.52 -16.68 7.03
CA ASP A 143 10.53 -18.14 7.16
C ASP A 143 10.20 -18.87 5.85
N GLN A 144 9.51 -18.22 4.89
CA GLN A 144 9.06 -18.84 3.65
C GLN A 144 9.91 -18.46 2.43
N LEU A 145 10.69 -17.39 2.48
CA LEU A 145 11.62 -17.01 1.42
C LEU A 145 12.90 -17.84 1.46
N THR A 146 12.72 -19.15 1.51
CA THR A 146 13.79 -20.14 1.56
C THR A 146 14.26 -20.51 0.15
N ARG A 147 15.50 -21.02 0.03
CA ARG A 147 16.01 -21.54 -1.24
C ARG A 147 15.10 -22.63 -1.81
N GLU A 148 14.50 -23.45 -0.95
CA GLU A 148 13.60 -24.52 -1.35
C GLU A 148 12.34 -23.99 -2.00
N ASN A 149 11.62 -23.08 -1.33
CA ASN A 149 10.40 -22.47 -1.85
C ASN A 149 10.68 -21.63 -3.10
N LEU A 150 11.80 -20.92 -3.16
CA LEU A 150 12.20 -20.17 -4.36
C LEU A 150 12.50 -21.11 -5.54
N ASN A 151 13.08 -22.30 -5.32
CA ASN A 151 13.27 -23.31 -6.36
C ASN A 151 11.94 -23.91 -6.84
N ARG A 152 10.96 -24.12 -5.94
CA ARG A 152 9.60 -24.52 -6.31
C ARG A 152 8.95 -23.47 -7.21
N ALA A 153 8.99 -22.22 -6.78
CA ALA A 153 8.49 -21.08 -7.58
C ALA A 153 9.17 -21.02 -8.96
N PHE A 154 10.50 -21.16 -9.01
CA PHE A 154 11.28 -21.17 -10.24
C PHE A 154 10.81 -22.27 -11.22
N ARG A 155 10.66 -23.51 -10.74
CA ARG A 155 10.20 -24.65 -11.56
C ARG A 155 8.76 -24.44 -12.02
N ALA A 156 7.87 -23.96 -11.16
CA ALA A 156 6.49 -23.68 -11.52
C ALA A 156 6.39 -22.60 -12.62
N VAL A 157 7.16 -21.51 -12.52
CA VAL A 157 7.20 -20.46 -13.54
C VAL A 157 7.78 -20.97 -14.86
N LEU A 158 8.85 -21.80 -14.84
CA LEU A 158 9.35 -22.47 -16.04
C LEU A 158 8.32 -23.45 -16.64
N GLY A 159 7.46 -24.04 -15.79
CA GLY A 159 6.33 -24.89 -16.20
C GLY A 159 5.11 -24.11 -16.76
N GLY A 160 5.18 -22.78 -16.82
CA GLY A 160 4.15 -21.94 -17.41
C GLY A 160 3.27 -21.18 -16.40
N ALA A 161 3.55 -21.27 -15.07
CA ALA A 161 2.85 -20.49 -14.08
C ALA A 161 3.10 -18.98 -14.29
N ALA A 162 2.05 -18.17 -14.11
CA ALA A 162 2.21 -16.72 -14.03
C ALA A 162 3.02 -16.33 -12.78
N LEU A 163 3.89 -15.33 -12.90
CA LEU A 163 4.64 -14.79 -11.76
C LEU A 163 3.98 -13.50 -11.28
N ILE A 164 3.54 -13.48 -10.03
CA ILE A 164 2.87 -12.35 -9.39
C ILE A 164 3.67 -11.95 -8.17
N GLY A 165 4.09 -10.68 -8.11
CA GLY A 165 4.66 -10.07 -6.92
C GLY A 165 3.60 -9.24 -6.20
N MET A 166 3.43 -9.44 -4.90
CA MET A 166 2.53 -8.60 -4.11
C MET A 166 2.97 -7.15 -4.16
N HIS A 167 4.26 -6.90 -4.12
CA HIS A 167 4.88 -5.59 -4.35
C HIS A 167 6.28 -5.75 -4.95
N ARG A 168 6.98 -4.60 -5.16
CA ARG A 168 8.30 -4.59 -5.77
C ARG A 168 9.35 -3.86 -4.93
N ASN A 169 9.08 -3.65 -3.65
CA ASN A 169 10.04 -3.06 -2.73
C ASN A 169 11.26 -3.99 -2.62
N LEU A 170 12.46 -3.43 -2.79
CA LEU A 170 13.70 -4.22 -2.72
C LEU A 170 14.18 -4.39 -1.29
N TRP A 171 13.87 -3.45 -0.43
CA TRP A 171 14.25 -3.45 0.98
C TRP A 171 13.30 -2.56 1.79
N TRP A 172 13.27 -2.77 3.07
CA TRP A 172 12.55 -1.95 4.04
C TRP A 172 13.39 -1.74 5.30
N LEU A 173 12.99 -0.84 6.18
CA LEU A 173 13.73 -0.49 7.37
C LEU A 173 13.14 -1.19 8.59
N THR A 174 13.89 -2.15 9.13
CA THR A 174 13.57 -2.82 10.40
C THR A 174 14.33 -2.16 11.57
N PRO A 175 14.07 -2.56 12.83
CA PRO A 175 14.89 -2.14 13.96
C PRO A 175 16.38 -2.49 13.81
N GLU A 176 16.69 -3.58 13.11
CA GLU A 176 18.05 -4.07 12.85
C GLU A 176 18.75 -3.32 11.71
N GLY A 177 18.00 -2.53 10.94
CA GLY A 177 18.51 -1.77 9.81
C GLY A 177 17.85 -2.13 8.47
N PRO A 178 18.47 -1.76 7.32
CA PRO A 178 17.96 -2.12 6.00
C PRO A 178 17.91 -3.63 5.82
N THR A 179 16.73 -4.15 5.51
CA THR A 179 16.46 -5.60 5.35
C THR A 179 15.90 -5.85 3.96
N LEU A 180 16.31 -6.94 3.31
CA LEU A 180 15.77 -7.32 1.99
C LEU A 180 14.27 -7.58 2.10
N ASP A 181 13.54 -7.12 1.08
CA ASP A 181 12.11 -7.33 0.94
C ASP A 181 11.79 -8.28 -0.23
N ALA A 182 10.59 -8.77 -0.32
CA ALA A 182 10.11 -9.71 -1.34
C ALA A 182 10.44 -9.30 -2.77
N GLY A 183 10.49 -8.00 -3.07
CA GLY A 183 10.85 -7.49 -4.38
C GLY A 183 12.23 -7.91 -4.87
N SER A 184 13.20 -8.10 -3.97
CA SER A 184 14.55 -8.58 -4.30
C SER A 184 14.52 -10.02 -4.80
N PHE A 185 13.75 -10.89 -4.17
CA PHE A 185 13.55 -12.28 -4.57
C PHE A 185 12.70 -12.39 -5.84
N LEU A 186 11.73 -11.49 -6.00
CA LEU A 186 10.93 -11.39 -7.23
C LEU A 186 11.84 -11.07 -8.43
N VAL A 187 12.74 -10.10 -8.30
CA VAL A 187 13.72 -9.74 -9.34
C VAL A 187 14.65 -10.91 -9.65
N ALA A 188 15.08 -11.66 -8.64
CA ALA A 188 15.91 -12.86 -8.84
C ALA A 188 15.16 -13.94 -9.67
N LEU A 189 13.87 -14.18 -9.36
CA LEU A 189 13.04 -15.11 -10.15
C LEU A 189 12.82 -14.61 -11.58
N GLU A 190 12.50 -13.33 -11.79
CA GLU A 190 12.38 -12.72 -13.12
C GLU A 190 13.67 -12.91 -13.94
N TRP A 191 14.80 -12.65 -13.31
CA TRP A 191 16.10 -12.77 -13.98
C TRP A 191 16.41 -14.21 -14.38
N ALA A 192 16.12 -15.17 -13.50
CA ALA A 192 16.38 -16.57 -13.74
C ALA A 192 15.41 -17.20 -14.75
N THR A 193 14.12 -16.86 -14.71
CA THR A 193 13.08 -17.43 -15.57
C THR A 193 12.90 -16.70 -16.90
N LYS A 194 13.37 -15.45 -16.99
CA LYS A 194 13.09 -14.50 -18.07
C LYS A 194 11.59 -14.14 -18.19
N VAL A 195 10.80 -14.48 -17.20
CA VAL A 195 9.37 -14.11 -17.11
C VAL A 195 9.25 -12.84 -16.26
N ARG A 196 8.57 -11.82 -16.80
CA ARG A 196 8.32 -10.59 -16.06
C ARG A 196 7.13 -10.79 -15.13
N ALA A 197 7.33 -10.48 -13.85
CA ALA A 197 6.28 -10.52 -12.87
C ALA A 197 5.27 -9.39 -13.07
N ARG A 198 3.99 -9.69 -12.85
CA ARG A 198 2.97 -8.70 -12.61
C ARG A 198 3.02 -8.29 -11.15
N THR A 199 3.08 -6.99 -10.86
CA THR A 199 3.01 -6.47 -9.49
C THR A 199 1.62 -5.92 -9.20
N VAL A 200 1.19 -6.00 -7.94
CA VAL A 200 -0.18 -5.68 -7.52
C VAL A 200 -0.23 -4.43 -6.64
N GLY A 201 0.68 -4.32 -5.66
CA GLY A 201 0.73 -3.21 -4.72
C GLY A 201 1.16 -1.86 -5.33
N LYS A 202 1.28 -0.84 -4.50
CA LYS A 202 1.83 0.47 -4.90
C LYS A 202 3.19 0.29 -5.59
N PRO A 203 3.48 0.96 -6.69
CA PRO A 203 2.82 2.10 -7.30
C PRO A 203 1.83 1.75 -8.42
N ASP A 204 1.27 0.53 -8.50
CA ASP A 204 0.34 0.14 -9.56
C ASP A 204 -0.97 0.95 -9.47
N ALA A 205 -1.41 1.51 -10.61
CA ALA A 205 -2.63 2.31 -10.65
C ALA A 205 -3.89 1.49 -10.36
N ALA A 206 -3.88 0.16 -10.58
CA ALA A 206 -5.01 -0.70 -10.26
C ALA A 206 -5.20 -0.82 -8.74
N PHE A 207 -4.10 -0.82 -7.97
CA PHE A 207 -4.16 -0.80 -6.52
C PHE A 207 -4.93 0.42 -5.98
N TYR A 208 -4.62 1.60 -6.52
CA TYR A 208 -5.32 2.83 -6.13
C TYR A 208 -6.77 2.87 -6.62
N ARG A 209 -7.06 2.33 -7.83
CA ARG A 209 -8.45 2.25 -8.32
C ARG A 209 -9.34 1.45 -7.39
N VAL A 210 -8.86 0.31 -6.88
CA VAL A 210 -9.60 -0.49 -5.89
C VAL A 210 -9.89 0.31 -4.63
N ALA A 211 -8.91 1.08 -4.11
CA ALA A 211 -9.10 1.93 -2.94
C ALA A 211 -10.14 3.04 -3.19
N ILE A 212 -10.08 3.70 -4.36
CA ILE A 212 -11.05 4.71 -4.77
C ILE A 212 -12.47 4.12 -4.85
N ASP A 213 -12.61 2.96 -5.51
CA ASP A 213 -13.91 2.30 -5.67
C ASP A 213 -14.51 1.85 -4.34
N ARG A 214 -13.68 1.42 -3.37
CA ARG A 214 -14.11 1.09 -2.01
C ARG A 214 -14.68 2.31 -1.28
N LEU A 215 -13.97 3.44 -1.27
CA LEU A 215 -14.45 4.68 -0.64
C LEU A 215 -15.69 5.24 -1.37
N ALA A 216 -15.74 5.13 -2.69
CA ALA A 216 -16.91 5.53 -3.47
C ALA A 216 -18.15 4.67 -3.15
N ALA A 217 -17.97 3.35 -2.96
CA ALA A 217 -19.05 2.45 -2.57
C ALA A 217 -19.53 2.73 -1.14
N GLU A 218 -18.62 3.04 -0.22
CA GLU A 218 -18.96 3.43 1.15
C GLU A 218 -19.79 4.72 1.18
N ALA A 219 -19.39 5.77 0.47
CA ALA A 219 -20.15 7.00 0.36
C ALA A 219 -21.55 6.75 -0.22
N ALA A 220 -21.66 5.94 -1.27
CA ALA A 220 -22.94 5.56 -1.85
C ALA A 220 -23.84 4.80 -0.87
N ALA A 221 -23.29 3.90 -0.07
CA ALA A 221 -24.04 3.16 0.96
C ALA A 221 -24.59 4.08 2.07
N ARG A 222 -23.96 5.23 2.30
CA ARG A 222 -24.41 6.27 3.24
C ARG A 222 -25.37 7.29 2.59
N GLY A 223 -25.69 7.12 1.29
CA GLY A 223 -26.52 8.08 0.55
C GLY A 223 -25.81 9.39 0.20
N GLU A 224 -24.49 9.44 0.33
CA GLU A 224 -23.67 10.59 0.01
C GLU A 224 -23.33 10.66 -1.48
N PRO A 225 -22.98 11.85 -2.02
CA PRO A 225 -22.48 11.97 -3.37
C PRO A 225 -21.23 11.09 -3.55
N ARG A 226 -21.20 10.34 -4.68
CA ARG A 226 -20.09 9.44 -5.01
C ARG A 226 -18.75 10.16 -4.92
N LEU A 227 -17.78 9.54 -4.24
CA LEU A 227 -16.40 10.01 -4.21
C LEU A 227 -15.71 9.71 -5.53
N GLY A 228 -15.11 10.73 -6.12
CA GLY A 228 -14.25 10.62 -7.30
C GLY A 228 -12.77 10.83 -6.94
N ARG A 229 -11.91 10.72 -7.93
CA ARG A 229 -10.46 10.90 -7.75
C ARG A 229 -10.10 12.29 -7.22
N GLY A 230 -10.82 13.32 -7.67
CA GLY A 230 -10.62 14.70 -7.24
C GLY A 230 -11.02 14.99 -5.79
N ASP A 231 -11.84 14.12 -5.19
CA ASP A 231 -12.30 14.22 -3.81
C ASP A 231 -11.35 13.54 -2.81
N LEU A 232 -10.32 12.85 -3.31
CA LEU A 232 -9.42 12.04 -2.52
C LEU A 232 -7.97 12.54 -2.60
N VAL A 233 -7.25 12.45 -1.47
CA VAL A 233 -5.82 12.71 -1.40
C VAL A 233 -5.08 11.48 -0.86
N MET A 234 -3.97 11.11 -1.50
CA MET A 234 -3.01 10.14 -0.98
C MET A 234 -1.99 10.85 -0.11
N VAL A 235 -1.85 10.42 1.13
CA VAL A 235 -0.83 10.88 2.07
C VAL A 235 0.23 9.80 2.20
N GLY A 236 1.47 10.13 1.88
CA GLY A 236 2.58 9.16 1.88
C GLY A 236 3.95 9.79 2.06
N ASP A 237 4.95 8.97 2.34
CA ASP A 237 6.36 9.35 2.53
C ASP A 237 7.27 8.87 1.39
N ASP A 238 6.76 8.02 0.49
CA ASP A 238 7.52 7.49 -0.64
C ASP A 238 7.16 8.23 -1.94
N VAL A 239 8.15 8.96 -2.49
CA VAL A 239 7.96 9.76 -3.72
C VAL A 239 7.60 8.91 -4.95
N THR A 240 7.94 7.63 -4.97
CA THR A 240 7.71 6.73 -6.11
C THR A 240 6.42 5.94 -5.95
N SER A 241 6.27 5.24 -4.82
CA SER A 241 5.12 4.38 -4.57
C SER A 241 3.87 5.19 -4.25
N ASP A 242 3.96 6.15 -3.34
CA ASP A 242 2.81 6.92 -2.90
C ASP A 242 2.51 8.08 -3.84
N ILE A 243 3.46 9.02 -3.96
CA ILE A 243 3.23 10.24 -4.74
C ILE A 243 3.12 9.90 -6.24
N GLY A 244 4.13 9.23 -6.78
CA GLY A 244 4.15 8.87 -8.20
C GLY A 244 3.04 7.89 -8.59
N GLY A 245 2.74 6.91 -7.73
CA GLY A 245 1.68 5.93 -7.95
C GLY A 245 0.29 6.57 -7.95
N ALA A 246 -0.02 7.34 -6.92
CA ALA A 246 -1.30 8.01 -6.75
C ALA A 246 -1.55 9.04 -7.87
N ARG A 247 -0.55 9.83 -8.25
CA ARG A 247 -0.67 10.77 -9.38
C ARG A 247 -0.98 10.07 -10.71
N ARG A 248 -0.38 8.90 -10.97
CA ARG A 248 -0.75 8.09 -12.16
C ARG A 248 -2.17 7.56 -12.10
N ALA A 249 -2.71 7.36 -10.90
CA ALA A 249 -4.13 7.02 -10.70
C ALA A 249 -5.08 8.23 -10.76
N GLY A 250 -4.54 9.45 -10.85
CA GLY A 250 -5.29 10.71 -10.92
C GLY A 250 -5.72 11.26 -9.57
N LEU A 251 -5.07 10.84 -8.49
CA LEU A 251 -5.29 11.36 -7.13
C LEU A 251 -4.47 12.62 -6.88
N ARG A 252 -4.94 13.46 -5.97
CA ARG A 252 -4.12 14.46 -5.29
C ARG A 252 -3.17 13.78 -4.31
N THR A 253 -2.09 14.47 -3.95
CA THR A 253 -1.02 13.89 -3.13
C THR A 253 -0.51 14.88 -2.10
N ALA A 254 -0.32 14.41 -0.86
CA ALA A 254 0.36 15.12 0.21
C ALA A 254 1.55 14.25 0.68
N PHE A 255 2.74 14.82 0.60
CA PHE A 255 3.95 14.16 1.09
C PHE A 255 4.20 14.54 2.55
N VAL A 256 4.53 13.57 3.41
CA VAL A 256 4.90 13.80 4.81
C VAL A 256 6.38 13.47 5.05
N ARG A 257 7.03 14.25 5.94
CA ARG A 257 8.48 14.15 6.22
C ARG A 257 8.83 13.16 7.34
N THR A 258 7.86 12.39 7.80
CA THR A 258 8.05 11.45 8.92
C THR A 258 8.68 10.12 8.52
N GLY A 259 8.75 9.81 7.22
CA GLY A 259 9.16 8.49 6.73
C GLY A 259 10.59 8.41 6.20
N LYS A 260 10.78 7.54 5.19
CA LYS A 260 12.09 7.17 4.64
C LYS A 260 12.66 8.14 3.63
N HIS A 261 11.81 8.89 2.90
CA HIS A 261 12.26 9.89 1.93
C HIS A 261 12.22 11.29 2.54
N GLY A 262 13.21 12.11 2.19
CA GLY A 262 13.34 13.48 2.61
C GLY A 262 13.34 14.46 1.45
N ASP A 263 13.76 15.70 1.71
CA ASP A 263 13.80 16.79 0.71
C ASP A 263 14.75 16.49 -0.47
N ALA A 264 15.80 15.69 -0.26
CA ALA A 264 16.72 15.28 -1.31
C ALA A 264 16.03 14.35 -2.34
N GLU A 265 15.27 13.35 -1.87
CA GLU A 265 14.50 12.46 -2.72
C GLU A 265 13.38 13.19 -3.44
N LEU A 266 12.70 14.13 -2.76
CA LEU A 266 11.70 15.00 -3.36
C LEU A 266 12.28 15.84 -4.49
N ALA A 267 13.43 16.48 -4.28
CA ALA A 267 14.11 17.30 -5.29
C ALA A 267 14.53 16.45 -6.49
N LYS A 268 15.11 15.27 -6.24
CA LYS A 268 15.50 14.31 -7.28
C LYS A 268 14.29 13.81 -8.07
N ALA A 269 13.19 13.49 -7.43
CA ALA A 269 11.97 13.05 -8.08
C ALA A 269 11.34 14.15 -8.93
N ALA A 270 11.37 15.40 -8.45
CA ALA A 270 10.84 16.57 -9.16
C ALA A 270 11.66 16.94 -10.41
N SER A 271 12.97 16.70 -10.41
CA SER A 271 13.89 16.98 -11.53
C SER A 271 13.97 15.85 -12.55
N GLY A 272 13.46 14.65 -12.22
CA GLY A 272 13.49 13.49 -13.12
C GLY A 272 12.52 13.65 -14.30
N ALA A 273 12.72 12.84 -15.36
CA ALA A 273 11.92 12.85 -16.58
C ALA A 273 10.40 12.66 -16.36
N ARG A 274 9.98 12.08 -15.23
CA ARG A 274 8.57 11.89 -14.85
C ARG A 274 8.03 12.93 -13.89
N GLY A 275 8.88 13.78 -13.30
CA GLY A 275 8.52 14.95 -12.52
C GLY A 275 7.50 14.72 -11.40
N TYR A 276 7.77 13.78 -10.49
CA TYR A 276 6.86 13.53 -9.38
C TYR A 276 6.96 14.66 -8.34
N ARG A 277 6.00 15.57 -8.37
CA ARG A 277 5.85 16.61 -7.35
C ARG A 277 4.54 16.35 -6.60
N PRO A 278 4.56 16.27 -5.25
CA PRO A 278 3.33 16.26 -4.48
C PRO A 278 2.58 17.59 -4.64
N ASP A 279 1.27 17.56 -4.45
CA ASP A 279 0.44 18.78 -4.48
C ASP A 279 0.63 19.59 -3.19
N ALA A 280 1.00 18.91 -2.07
CA ALA A 280 1.44 19.55 -0.83
C ALA A 280 2.53 18.74 -0.13
N VAL A 281 3.25 19.42 0.77
CA VAL A 281 4.22 18.83 1.70
C VAL A 281 3.86 19.27 3.12
N ALA A 282 3.78 18.31 4.04
CA ALA A 282 3.50 18.55 5.45
C ALA A 282 4.59 17.92 6.35
N PRO A 283 4.76 18.41 7.58
CA PRO A 283 5.65 17.78 8.55
C PRO A 283 5.22 16.34 8.86
N SER A 284 3.93 16.10 9.13
CA SER A 284 3.34 14.82 9.47
C SER A 284 1.88 14.70 9.04
N ILE A 285 1.27 13.55 9.29
CA ILE A 285 -0.18 13.32 9.11
C ILE A 285 -1.02 14.23 10.00
N ALA A 286 -0.52 14.64 11.17
CA ALA A 286 -1.25 15.48 12.09
C ALA A 286 -1.62 16.83 11.46
N GLU A 287 -0.66 17.49 10.76
CA GLU A 287 -0.91 18.76 10.07
C GLU A 287 -1.84 18.58 8.86
N VAL A 288 -1.74 17.47 8.13
CA VAL A 288 -2.64 17.17 7.02
C VAL A 288 -4.08 17.08 7.51
N VAL A 289 -4.32 16.31 8.57
CA VAL A 289 -5.67 16.13 9.13
C VAL A 289 -6.18 17.41 9.80
N ALA A 290 -5.33 18.14 10.54
CA ALA A 290 -5.71 19.41 11.14
C ALA A 290 -6.16 20.44 10.09
N ALA A 291 -5.45 20.52 8.95
CA ALA A 291 -5.83 21.42 7.85
C ALA A 291 -7.16 20.99 7.21
N LEU A 292 -7.38 19.70 6.98
CA LEU A 292 -8.60 19.15 6.37
C LEU A 292 -9.83 19.38 7.27
N VAL A 293 -9.75 18.98 8.55
CA VAL A 293 -10.87 19.07 9.50
C VAL A 293 -11.15 20.52 9.91
N GLY A 294 -10.12 21.39 9.91
CA GLY A 294 -10.25 22.81 10.21
C GLY A 294 -11.02 23.60 9.13
N GLU A 295 -10.98 23.18 7.88
CA GLU A 295 -11.78 23.78 6.79
C GLU A 295 -13.27 23.43 6.90
N GLY A 296 -13.62 22.19 7.26
CA GLY A 296 -15.01 21.75 7.40
C GLY A 296 -15.81 22.54 8.44
N ARG A 297 -15.16 23.12 9.45
CA ARG A 297 -15.79 23.97 10.46
C ARG A 297 -16.06 25.42 10.02
N ARG A 298 -15.51 25.87 8.88
CA ARG A 298 -15.71 27.24 8.35
C ARG A 298 -16.75 27.30 7.24
N ALA A 299 -17.16 26.16 6.69
CA ALA A 299 -18.14 26.07 5.60
C ALA A 299 -19.55 25.68 6.07
N GLY A 300 -19.79 25.50 7.35
CA GLY A 300 -21.09 25.31 8.01
C GLY A 300 -21.41 26.47 8.94
#